data_1318b52897a128c0f68ec8bf1599ef29
#
_entry.id   1318b52897a128c0f68ec8bf1599ef29
#
_cell.length_a   1.000
_cell.length_b   1.000
_cell.length_c   1.000
_cell.angle_alpha   90.00
_cell.angle_beta   90.00
_cell.angle_gamma   90.00
#
_symmetry.space_group_name_H-M   'P 1'
#
loop_
_entity.id
_entity.type
_entity.pdbx_description
1 polymer ?
#
loop_
_entity_poly.entity_id
_entity_poly.type
_entity_poly.pdbx_seq_one_letter_code
_entity_poly.pdbx_strand_id
1 'polypeptide(L)'
;GTPDFAPSDQTFCVRTSVADSLDKFMNAGRTFTIGQIGQIDTYATTTKWAVNQGFPIEQVFGYSGTSDMNAAFNRGEIEVTATCRESEARLNPEWAAGYATPLWYTHRESPWILKGKAEGKWAWVDSFMNIAKERLGSSDVQVNAIDSLLDISASTRVFAMPSQTPPEIIDAVRKTFAEVVGSDAFVADMDSRGYDVGLKTGEEYQELVEGLSKLPPETLDVIRGLFPES
;
A
#
# COMPACT_ATOMS: atom_id res chain seq x y z
N GLY A 1 -8.99 20.09 -0.70
CA GLY A 1 -8.38 18.82 -0.37
C GLY A 1 -8.40 18.57 1.11
N THR A 2 -8.13 17.39 1.51
CA THR A 2 -8.33 16.95 2.88
C THR A 2 -7.11 16.24 3.39
N PRO A 3 -6.87 16.26 4.68
CA PRO A 3 -5.75 15.58 5.28
C PRO A 3 -5.94 14.06 5.20
N ASP A 4 -4.89 13.35 4.89
CA ASP A 4 -4.78 11.93 5.14
C ASP A 4 -4.44 11.75 6.63
N PHE A 5 -5.27 11.02 7.36
CA PHE A 5 -5.06 10.79 8.78
C PHE A 5 -4.52 9.38 9.10
N ALA A 6 -4.38 8.54 8.10
CA ALA A 6 -3.86 7.20 8.25
C ALA A 6 -2.96 6.87 7.04
N PRO A 7 -1.66 7.18 7.12
CA PRO A 7 -0.73 6.86 6.05
C PRO A 7 -0.73 5.36 5.76
N SER A 8 -0.65 5.03 4.48
CA SER A 8 -0.63 3.64 4.04
C SER A 8 0.69 2.97 4.42
N ASP A 9 0.60 1.83 5.08
CA ASP A 9 1.72 0.96 5.43
C ASP A 9 1.58 -0.43 4.77
N GLN A 10 1.14 -0.45 3.52
CA GLN A 10 0.97 -1.70 2.78
C GLN A 10 2.25 -2.52 2.79
N THR A 11 2.16 -3.74 3.28
CA THR A 11 3.23 -4.73 3.23
C THR A 11 2.72 -5.98 2.55
N PHE A 12 3.44 -6.45 1.56
CA PHE A 12 3.19 -7.72 0.90
C PHE A 12 3.90 -8.82 1.68
N CYS A 13 3.14 -9.84 2.05
CA CYS A 13 3.68 -11.02 2.72
C CYS A 13 3.33 -12.29 1.96
N VAL A 14 4.23 -13.25 2.06
CA VAL A 14 3.99 -14.63 1.64
C VAL A 14 3.90 -15.54 2.87
N ARG A 15 3.19 -16.65 2.78
CA ARG A 15 3.24 -17.67 3.83
C ARG A 15 4.66 -18.23 3.94
N THR A 16 5.24 -18.21 5.13
CA THR A 16 6.62 -18.66 5.37
C THR A 16 6.85 -20.10 4.95
N SER A 17 5.82 -20.94 5.02
CA SER A 17 5.88 -22.36 4.59
C SER A 17 6.12 -22.55 3.09
N VAL A 18 5.87 -21.50 2.27
CA VAL A 18 6.04 -21.58 0.80
C VAL A 18 7.22 -20.74 0.31
N ALA A 19 7.55 -19.64 0.98
CA ALA A 19 8.79 -18.89 0.75
C ALA A 19 9.16 -18.10 2.01
N ASP A 20 10.40 -18.17 2.45
CA ASP A 20 10.90 -17.52 3.65
C ASP A 20 11.86 -16.34 3.34
N SER A 21 11.95 -15.95 2.07
CA SER A 21 12.74 -14.81 1.58
C SER A 21 12.23 -14.33 0.22
N LEU A 22 12.59 -13.08 -0.15
CA LEU A 22 12.31 -12.54 -1.47
C LEU A 22 12.99 -13.37 -2.58
N ASP A 23 14.21 -13.80 -2.36
CA ASP A 23 14.94 -14.62 -3.34
C ASP A 23 14.23 -15.94 -3.62
N LYS A 24 13.84 -16.69 -2.57
CA LYS A 24 13.06 -17.92 -2.74
C LYS A 24 11.70 -17.70 -3.38
N PHE A 25 11.05 -16.58 -3.05
CA PHE A 25 9.79 -16.19 -3.68
C PHE A 25 9.99 -15.95 -5.19
N MET A 26 10.96 -15.14 -5.56
CA MET A 26 11.24 -14.78 -6.96
C MET A 26 11.71 -15.97 -7.79
N ASN A 27 12.41 -16.91 -7.21
CA ASN A 27 13.05 -18.07 -7.89
C ASN A 27 12.30 -19.40 -7.66
N ALA A 28 11.04 -19.35 -7.22
CA ALA A 28 10.27 -20.55 -6.88
C ALA A 28 9.92 -21.46 -8.08
N GLY A 29 10.04 -20.98 -9.31
CA GLY A 29 9.67 -21.71 -10.53
C GLY A 29 8.16 -21.92 -10.71
N ARG A 30 7.33 -21.23 -9.93
CA ARG A 30 5.86 -21.25 -10.00
C ARG A 30 5.29 -19.89 -9.56
N THR A 31 4.02 -19.67 -9.81
CA THR A 31 3.28 -18.51 -9.30
C THR A 31 2.67 -18.79 -7.91
N PHE A 32 2.39 -17.70 -7.19
CA PHE A 32 1.73 -17.69 -5.88
C PHE A 32 0.43 -16.90 -5.98
N THR A 33 -0.63 -17.40 -5.41
CA THR A 33 -1.94 -16.74 -5.44
C THR A 33 -2.02 -15.59 -4.42
N ILE A 34 -2.55 -14.43 -4.86
CA ILE A 34 -2.92 -13.30 -4.00
C ILE A 34 -4.41 -13.01 -4.11
N GLY A 35 -5.07 -12.80 -2.96
CA GLY A 35 -6.47 -12.36 -2.94
C GLY A 35 -6.61 -10.87 -3.20
N GLN A 36 -7.63 -10.47 -3.97
CA GLN A 36 -7.96 -9.09 -4.31
C GLN A 36 -9.47 -8.87 -4.21
N ILE A 37 -9.87 -7.65 -3.85
CA ILE A 37 -11.28 -7.24 -3.80
C ILE A 37 -11.80 -7.04 -5.22
N GLY A 38 -11.15 -6.18 -5.98
CA GLY A 38 -11.50 -5.82 -7.35
C GLY A 38 -10.29 -5.46 -8.19
N GLN A 39 -10.51 -5.29 -9.49
CA GLN A 39 -9.41 -5.06 -10.45
C GLN A 39 -8.86 -3.63 -10.42
N ILE A 40 -9.57 -2.70 -9.80
CA ILE A 40 -9.23 -1.27 -9.79
C ILE A 40 -8.80 -0.76 -8.42
N ASP A 41 -8.73 -1.63 -7.41
CA ASP A 41 -8.21 -1.23 -6.10
C ASP A 41 -6.69 -1.07 -6.12
N THR A 42 -6.16 -0.37 -5.13
CA THR A 42 -4.74 -0.05 -5.05
C THR A 42 -3.86 -1.30 -4.96
N TYR A 43 -4.30 -2.33 -4.24
CA TYR A 43 -3.54 -3.58 -4.12
C TYR A 43 -3.49 -4.31 -5.46
N ALA A 44 -4.62 -4.33 -6.17
CA ALA A 44 -4.73 -5.00 -7.47
C ALA A 44 -3.88 -4.32 -8.55
N THR A 45 -3.89 -2.99 -8.62
CA THR A 45 -3.10 -2.23 -9.61
C THR A 45 -1.60 -2.35 -9.35
N THR A 46 -1.16 -2.24 -8.08
CA THR A 46 0.24 -2.45 -7.68
C THR A 46 0.68 -3.89 -7.99
N THR A 47 -0.17 -4.88 -7.67
CA THR A 47 0.11 -6.29 -7.98
C THR A 47 0.19 -6.54 -9.47
N LYS A 48 -0.72 -5.96 -10.27
CA LYS A 48 -0.70 -6.09 -11.74
C LYS A 48 0.58 -5.53 -12.33
N TRP A 49 1.04 -4.37 -11.83
CA TRP A 49 2.33 -3.84 -12.22
C TRP A 49 3.47 -4.83 -11.90
N ALA A 50 3.50 -5.39 -10.67
CA ALA A 50 4.51 -6.37 -10.27
C ALA A 50 4.49 -7.61 -11.19
N VAL A 51 3.30 -8.15 -11.50
CA VAL A 51 3.13 -9.27 -12.43
C VAL A 51 3.70 -8.94 -13.82
N ASN A 52 3.42 -7.74 -14.35
CA ASN A 52 3.96 -7.29 -15.62
C ASN A 52 5.50 -7.18 -15.62
N GLN A 53 6.11 -6.97 -14.44
CA GLN A 53 7.56 -6.97 -14.25
C GLN A 53 8.14 -8.36 -13.89
N GLY A 54 7.36 -9.42 -14.05
CA GLY A 54 7.82 -10.80 -13.86
C GLY A 54 7.83 -11.29 -12.42
N PHE A 55 7.12 -10.62 -11.52
CA PHE A 55 6.89 -11.17 -10.17
C PHE A 55 5.96 -12.40 -10.28
N PRO A 56 6.27 -13.50 -9.57
CA PRO A 56 5.55 -14.75 -9.71
C PRO A 56 4.21 -14.76 -8.95
N ILE A 57 3.28 -13.87 -9.32
CA ILE A 57 2.00 -13.68 -8.64
C ILE A 57 0.84 -13.91 -9.61
N GLU A 58 -0.19 -14.59 -9.13
CA GLU A 58 -1.48 -14.75 -9.79
C GLU A 58 -2.59 -14.12 -8.92
N GLN A 59 -3.37 -13.21 -9.51
CA GLN A 59 -4.43 -12.48 -8.81
C GLN A 59 -5.75 -13.26 -8.83
N VAL A 60 -6.36 -13.45 -7.67
CA VAL A 60 -7.68 -14.03 -7.49
C VAL A 60 -8.62 -12.96 -6.93
N PHE A 61 -9.68 -12.65 -7.67
CA PHE A 61 -10.62 -11.57 -7.36
C PHE A 61 -11.91 -12.08 -6.70
N GLY A 62 -12.63 -11.16 -6.05
CA GLY A 62 -13.97 -11.42 -5.52
C GLY A 62 -14.04 -11.52 -3.99
N TYR A 63 -12.97 -11.17 -3.29
CA TYR A 63 -13.00 -11.05 -1.82
C TYR A 63 -13.81 -9.81 -1.41
N SER A 64 -14.60 -9.91 -0.34
CA SER A 64 -15.45 -8.80 0.13
C SER A 64 -14.65 -7.69 0.83
N GLY A 65 -13.42 -7.98 1.29
CA GLY A 65 -12.57 -7.04 2.01
C GLY A 65 -11.33 -7.66 2.63
N THR A 66 -10.57 -6.84 3.35
CA THR A 66 -9.33 -7.24 4.02
C THR A 66 -9.51 -8.45 4.94
N SER A 67 -10.58 -8.49 5.72
CA SER A 67 -10.83 -9.60 6.66
C SER A 67 -10.98 -10.95 5.95
N ASP A 68 -11.66 -10.97 4.79
CA ASP A 68 -11.84 -12.20 4.01
C ASP A 68 -10.52 -12.65 3.38
N MET A 69 -9.73 -11.71 2.86
CA MET A 69 -8.39 -12.01 2.33
C MET A 69 -7.47 -12.56 3.42
N ASN A 70 -7.48 -11.96 4.61
CA ASN A 70 -6.68 -12.44 5.74
C ASN A 70 -7.13 -13.84 6.19
N ALA A 71 -8.42 -14.09 6.26
CA ALA A 71 -8.94 -15.40 6.59
C ALA A 71 -8.53 -16.46 5.55
N ALA A 72 -8.59 -16.13 4.25
CA ALA A 72 -8.14 -17.02 3.18
C ALA A 72 -6.61 -17.27 3.25
N PHE A 73 -5.82 -16.25 3.56
CA PHE A 73 -4.37 -16.36 3.77
C PHE A 73 -4.06 -17.29 4.97
N ASN A 74 -4.76 -17.10 6.10
CA ASN A 74 -4.57 -17.92 7.29
C ASN A 74 -4.96 -19.39 7.05
N ARG A 75 -6.00 -19.67 6.26
CA ARG A 75 -6.38 -21.02 5.86
C ARG A 75 -5.50 -21.62 4.76
N GLY A 76 -4.68 -20.80 4.11
CA GLY A 76 -3.81 -21.24 3.02
C GLY A 76 -4.51 -21.40 1.67
N GLU A 77 -5.65 -20.77 1.49
CA GLU A 77 -6.37 -20.69 0.21
C GLU A 77 -5.67 -19.74 -0.75
N ILE A 78 -5.03 -18.70 -0.21
CA ILE A 78 -4.09 -17.83 -0.91
C ILE A 78 -2.73 -17.85 -0.20
N GLU A 79 -1.68 -17.59 -0.94
CA GLU A 79 -0.31 -17.73 -0.45
C GLU A 79 0.38 -16.39 -0.20
N VAL A 80 -0.14 -15.32 -0.82
CA VAL A 80 0.33 -13.95 -0.70
C VAL A 80 -0.81 -13.04 -0.25
N THR A 81 -0.50 -12.07 0.58
CA THR A 81 -1.42 -10.98 0.94
C THR A 81 -0.71 -9.64 0.90
N ALA A 82 -1.42 -8.58 0.50
CA ALA A 82 -0.93 -7.19 0.53
C ALA A 82 -1.35 -6.44 1.80
N THR A 83 -1.93 -7.12 2.77
CA THR A 83 -2.56 -6.53 3.96
C THR A 83 -1.74 -6.71 5.24
N CYS A 84 -0.49 -7.13 5.13
CA CYS A 84 0.42 -7.39 6.25
C CYS A 84 0.93 -6.10 6.92
N ARG A 85 0.03 -5.21 7.31
CA ARG A 85 0.35 -3.97 8.02
C ARG A 85 0.27 -4.19 9.54
N GLU A 86 0.75 -3.21 10.30
CA GLU A 86 0.82 -3.28 11.77
C GLU A 86 -0.53 -3.62 12.41
N SER A 87 -1.62 -2.95 12.00
CA SER A 87 -2.95 -3.20 12.53
C SER A 87 -3.44 -4.64 12.30
N GLU A 88 -3.14 -5.20 11.14
CA GLU A 88 -3.51 -6.59 10.80
C GLU A 88 -2.60 -7.60 11.50
N ALA A 89 -1.31 -7.30 11.65
CA ALA A 89 -0.39 -8.16 12.40
C ALA A 89 -0.76 -8.24 13.90
N ARG A 90 -1.33 -7.17 14.47
CA ARG A 90 -1.87 -7.20 15.84
C ARG A 90 -3.11 -8.09 15.97
N LEU A 91 -3.94 -8.15 14.92
CA LEU A 91 -5.14 -9.02 14.87
C LEU A 91 -4.79 -10.49 14.53
N ASN A 92 -3.64 -10.72 13.90
CA ASN A 92 -3.15 -12.03 13.49
C ASN A 92 -1.76 -12.28 14.09
N PRO A 93 -1.64 -12.52 15.40
CA PRO A 93 -0.35 -12.61 16.08
C PRO A 93 0.54 -13.74 15.56
N GLU A 94 -0.02 -14.76 14.93
CA GLU A 94 0.72 -15.82 14.24
C GLU A 94 1.58 -15.31 13.09
N TRP A 95 1.22 -14.19 12.46
CA TRP A 95 2.02 -13.59 11.39
C TRP A 95 3.38 -13.13 11.93
N ALA A 96 3.36 -12.38 13.03
CA ALA A 96 4.58 -11.95 13.72
C ALA A 96 5.37 -13.12 14.33
N ALA A 97 4.66 -14.21 14.71
CA ALA A 97 5.28 -15.45 15.22
C ALA A 97 5.94 -16.30 14.11
N GLY A 98 5.86 -15.90 12.86
CA GLY A 98 6.57 -16.55 11.75
C GLY A 98 5.70 -17.27 10.73
N TYR A 99 4.38 -17.08 10.77
CA TYR A 99 3.47 -17.59 9.74
C TYR A 99 3.60 -16.83 8.42
N ALA A 100 3.83 -15.51 8.48
CA ALA A 100 4.01 -14.63 7.34
C ALA A 100 5.43 -14.10 7.24
N THR A 101 5.98 -14.12 6.03
CA THR A 101 7.26 -13.51 5.67
C THR A 101 7.00 -12.25 4.86
N PRO A 102 7.39 -11.05 5.33
CA PRO A 102 7.27 -9.84 4.54
C PRO A 102 8.22 -9.87 3.34
N LEU A 103 7.72 -9.48 2.17
CA LEU A 103 8.47 -9.42 0.92
C LEU A 103 8.97 -8.01 0.64
N TRP A 104 8.07 -7.04 0.68
CA TRP A 104 8.34 -5.61 0.51
C TRP A 104 7.20 -4.78 1.12
N TYR A 105 7.48 -3.49 1.32
CA TYR A 105 6.46 -2.50 1.70
C TYR A 105 6.34 -1.42 0.61
N THR A 106 5.19 -0.74 0.52
CA THR A 106 4.95 0.24 -0.54
C THR A 106 5.34 1.67 -0.14
N HIS A 107 4.98 2.13 1.04
CA HIS A 107 5.17 3.52 1.45
C HIS A 107 6.19 3.65 2.60
N ARG A 108 6.02 2.87 3.66
CA ARG A 108 6.92 2.90 4.82
C ARG A 108 7.00 1.53 5.47
N GLU A 109 8.09 1.30 6.18
CA GLU A 109 8.22 0.12 7.03
C GLU A 109 7.27 0.21 8.21
N SER A 110 6.55 -0.87 8.44
CA SER A 110 5.72 -1.01 9.64
C SER A 110 6.57 -1.31 10.88
N PRO A 111 6.11 -0.94 12.10
CA PRO A 111 6.83 -1.23 13.34
C PRO A 111 7.21 -2.71 13.52
N TRP A 112 6.35 -3.65 13.10
CA TRP A 112 6.67 -5.07 13.22
C TRP A 112 7.80 -5.53 12.29
N ILE A 113 7.93 -4.93 11.08
CA ILE A 113 9.09 -5.18 10.19
C ILE A 113 10.37 -4.63 10.84
N LEU A 114 10.33 -3.40 11.34
CA LEU A 114 11.47 -2.79 12.03
C LEU A 114 11.91 -3.64 13.22
N LYS A 115 10.97 -4.14 14.01
CA LYS A 115 11.25 -5.07 15.11
C LYS A 115 11.91 -6.36 14.61
N GLY A 116 11.37 -6.97 13.56
CA GLY A 116 11.94 -8.17 12.97
C GLY A 116 13.36 -7.95 12.46
N LYS A 117 13.64 -6.82 11.80
CA LYS A 117 15.00 -6.46 11.38
C LYS A 117 15.96 -6.31 12.56
N ALA A 118 15.50 -5.66 13.64
CA ALA A 118 16.30 -5.53 14.87
C ALA A 118 16.60 -6.89 15.53
N GLU A 119 15.75 -7.88 15.35
CA GLU A 119 15.92 -9.28 15.77
C GLU A 119 16.76 -10.11 14.79
N GLY A 120 17.32 -9.50 13.75
CA GLY A 120 18.10 -10.19 12.72
C GLY A 120 17.27 -10.93 11.66
N LYS A 121 15.95 -10.72 11.65
CA LYS A 121 15.03 -11.22 10.62
C LYS A 121 14.85 -10.16 9.53
N TRP A 122 14.48 -10.60 8.31
CA TRP A 122 13.98 -9.74 7.23
C TRP A 122 14.88 -8.55 6.85
N ALA A 123 16.20 -8.70 6.98
CA ALA A 123 17.16 -7.68 6.59
C ALA A 123 17.05 -7.28 5.10
N TRP A 124 16.53 -8.19 4.27
CA TRP A 124 16.30 -7.98 2.84
C TRP A 124 15.02 -7.18 2.51
N VAL A 125 14.10 -6.99 3.46
CA VAL A 125 12.83 -6.30 3.18
C VAL A 125 13.11 -4.83 2.91
N ASP A 126 12.71 -4.37 1.73
CA ASP A 126 12.91 -3.01 1.28
C ASP A 126 11.62 -2.44 0.69
N SER A 127 11.65 -1.16 0.34
CA SER A 127 10.53 -0.53 -0.33
C SER A 127 10.34 -1.11 -1.73
N PHE A 128 9.10 -1.23 -2.14
CA PHE A 128 8.77 -1.68 -3.49
C PHE A 128 9.41 -0.78 -4.56
N MET A 129 9.51 0.51 -4.29
CA MET A 129 10.17 1.47 -5.16
C MET A 129 11.67 1.23 -5.32
N ASN A 130 12.38 0.87 -4.23
CA ASN A 130 13.79 0.52 -4.33
C ASN A 130 13.99 -0.74 -5.17
N ILE A 131 13.17 -1.76 -4.94
CA ILE A 131 13.17 -3.00 -5.73
C ILE A 131 12.88 -2.70 -7.22
N ALA A 132 11.91 -1.85 -7.51
CA ALA A 132 11.59 -1.45 -8.88
C ALA A 132 12.74 -0.70 -9.56
N LYS A 133 13.35 0.26 -8.87
CA LYS A 133 14.49 1.05 -9.36
C LYS A 133 15.74 0.19 -9.60
N GLU A 134 16.01 -0.76 -8.72
CA GLU A 134 17.12 -1.70 -8.87
C GLU A 134 16.95 -2.60 -10.11
N ARG A 135 15.72 -3.07 -10.35
CA ARG A 135 15.41 -3.97 -11.47
C ARG A 135 15.38 -3.28 -12.84
N LEU A 136 14.85 -2.06 -12.92
CA LEU A 136 14.53 -1.39 -14.17
C LEU A 136 15.37 -0.12 -14.43
N GLY A 137 15.99 0.43 -13.40
CA GLY A 137 16.66 1.74 -13.44
C GLY A 137 15.72 2.88 -13.03
N SER A 138 16.26 3.88 -12.35
CA SER A 138 15.49 4.95 -11.72
C SER A 138 14.75 5.88 -12.68
N SER A 139 15.12 5.91 -13.96
CA SER A 139 14.51 6.75 -15.01
C SER A 139 13.55 5.96 -15.91
N ASP A 140 13.30 4.67 -15.63
CA ASP A 140 12.40 3.85 -16.42
C ASP A 140 10.95 4.34 -16.31
N VAL A 141 10.22 4.35 -17.42
CA VAL A 141 8.81 4.77 -17.48
C VAL A 141 7.91 3.93 -16.57
N GLN A 142 8.22 2.64 -16.40
CA GLN A 142 7.49 1.75 -15.50
C GLN A 142 7.69 2.15 -14.04
N VAL A 143 8.91 2.59 -13.69
CA VAL A 143 9.23 3.10 -12.33
C VAL A 143 8.49 4.41 -12.07
N ASN A 144 8.47 5.34 -13.04
CA ASN A 144 7.73 6.59 -12.91
C ASN A 144 6.21 6.35 -12.78
N ALA A 145 5.68 5.38 -13.48
CA ALA A 145 4.26 5.03 -13.41
C ALA A 145 3.87 4.46 -12.05
N ILE A 146 4.64 3.52 -11.52
CA ILE A 146 4.32 2.94 -10.21
C ILE A 146 4.55 3.94 -9.07
N ASP A 147 5.56 4.81 -9.15
CA ASP A 147 5.79 5.89 -8.19
C ASP A 147 4.56 6.80 -8.09
N SER A 148 4.06 7.27 -9.24
CA SER A 148 2.85 8.09 -9.30
C SER A 148 1.60 7.39 -8.74
N LEU A 149 1.44 6.09 -8.99
CA LEU A 149 0.34 5.30 -8.43
C LEU A 149 0.45 5.14 -6.92
N LEU A 150 1.65 4.91 -6.41
CA LEU A 150 1.88 4.79 -4.98
C LEU A 150 1.65 6.13 -4.27
N ASP A 151 2.05 7.25 -4.86
CA ASP A 151 1.79 8.58 -4.31
C ASP A 151 0.28 8.86 -4.16
N ILE A 152 -0.53 8.45 -5.16
CA ILE A 152 -1.99 8.54 -5.06
C ILE A 152 -2.50 7.63 -3.94
N SER A 153 -2.01 6.41 -3.89
CA SER A 153 -2.48 5.39 -2.95
C SER A 153 -2.07 5.66 -1.50
N ALA A 154 -1.05 6.48 -1.29
CA ALA A 154 -0.68 6.95 0.04
C ALA A 154 -1.79 7.81 0.68
N SER A 155 -2.71 8.35 -0.13
CA SER A 155 -3.81 9.23 0.29
C SER A 155 -5.16 8.52 0.16
N THR A 156 -5.39 7.49 0.96
CA THR A 156 -6.55 6.58 0.80
C THR A 156 -7.87 7.09 1.37
N ARG A 157 -7.85 8.09 2.24
CA ARG A 157 -9.05 8.59 2.93
C ARG A 157 -9.23 10.09 2.74
N VAL A 158 -9.48 10.47 1.50
CA VAL A 158 -9.67 11.86 1.10
C VAL A 158 -11.11 12.30 1.34
N PHE A 159 -11.28 13.43 2.01
CA PHE A 159 -12.58 14.09 2.15
C PHE A 159 -12.68 15.21 1.12
N ALA A 160 -13.71 15.25 0.35
CA ALA A 160 -13.94 16.27 -0.65
C ALA A 160 -15.21 17.05 -0.35
N MET A 161 -15.21 18.32 -0.69
CA MET A 161 -16.39 19.18 -0.65
C MET A 161 -16.80 19.55 -2.09
N PRO A 162 -18.08 19.86 -2.33
CA PRO A 162 -18.52 20.36 -3.62
C PRO A 162 -17.68 21.55 -4.09
N SER A 163 -17.45 21.66 -5.39
CA SER A 163 -16.60 22.71 -5.97
C SER A 163 -17.14 24.14 -5.73
N GLN A 164 -18.43 24.27 -5.42
CA GLN A 164 -19.12 25.54 -5.14
C GLN A 164 -19.13 25.90 -3.64
N THR A 165 -18.46 25.11 -2.78
CA THR A 165 -18.39 25.41 -1.35
C THR A 165 -17.64 26.74 -1.15
N PRO A 166 -18.20 27.70 -0.39
CA PRO A 166 -17.55 28.96 -0.10
C PRO A 166 -16.15 28.78 0.52
N PRO A 167 -15.14 29.59 0.10
CA PRO A 167 -13.78 29.44 0.58
C PRO A 167 -13.66 29.46 2.11
N GLU A 168 -14.40 30.32 2.79
CA GLU A 168 -14.42 30.43 4.25
C GLU A 168 -14.87 29.15 4.95
N ILE A 169 -15.77 28.37 4.32
CA ILE A 169 -16.21 27.06 4.84
C ILE A 169 -15.08 26.04 4.61
N ILE A 170 -14.42 26.06 3.45
CA ILE A 170 -13.29 25.18 3.15
C ILE A 170 -12.17 25.39 4.17
N ASP A 171 -11.80 26.66 4.43
CA ASP A 171 -10.74 27.01 5.37
C ASP A 171 -11.08 26.60 6.80
N ALA A 172 -12.34 26.82 7.21
CA ALA A 172 -12.80 26.41 8.54
C ALA A 172 -12.73 24.88 8.72
N VAL A 173 -13.18 24.12 7.72
CA VAL A 173 -13.12 22.64 7.74
C VAL A 173 -11.68 22.14 7.75
N ARG A 174 -10.81 22.68 6.91
CA ARG A 174 -9.37 22.33 6.87
C ARG A 174 -8.70 22.55 8.21
N LYS A 175 -8.94 23.73 8.82
CA LYS A 175 -8.38 24.08 10.12
C LYS A 175 -8.86 23.13 11.21
N THR A 176 -10.17 22.95 11.33
CA THR A 176 -10.75 22.05 12.35
C THR A 176 -10.29 20.61 12.19
N PHE A 177 -10.19 20.14 10.93
CA PHE A 177 -9.69 18.79 10.66
C PHE A 177 -8.23 18.63 11.10
N ALA A 178 -7.36 19.59 10.79
CA ALA A 178 -5.97 19.57 11.21
C ALA A 178 -5.83 19.59 12.74
N GLU A 179 -6.65 20.39 13.43
CA GLU A 179 -6.68 20.46 14.89
C GLU A 179 -7.11 19.12 15.52
N VAL A 180 -8.13 18.46 14.95
CA VAL A 180 -8.61 17.16 15.45
C VAL A 180 -7.57 16.07 15.21
N VAL A 181 -7.05 15.96 14.00
CA VAL A 181 -6.06 14.93 13.64
C VAL A 181 -4.75 15.10 14.41
N GLY A 182 -4.35 16.35 14.70
CA GLY A 182 -3.17 16.65 15.49
C GLY A 182 -3.37 16.59 17.01
N SER A 183 -4.58 16.30 17.49
CA SER A 183 -4.85 16.25 18.93
C SER A 183 -4.29 14.97 19.57
N ASP A 184 -3.75 15.10 20.79
CA ASP A 184 -3.22 13.95 21.55
C ASP A 184 -4.26 12.84 21.73
N ALA A 185 -5.53 13.20 21.93
CA ALA A 185 -6.61 12.22 22.09
C ALA A 185 -6.87 11.41 20.83
N PHE A 186 -6.86 12.04 19.63
CA PHE A 186 -7.03 11.36 18.37
C PHE A 186 -5.81 10.46 18.06
N VAL A 187 -4.61 10.98 18.25
CA VAL A 187 -3.36 10.23 18.04
C VAL A 187 -3.33 8.98 18.93
N ALA A 188 -3.65 9.12 20.21
CA ALA A 188 -3.67 8.01 21.15
C ALA A 188 -4.73 6.94 20.80
N ASP A 189 -5.94 7.36 20.37
CA ASP A 189 -6.99 6.41 19.94
C ASP A 189 -6.55 5.64 18.70
N MET A 190 -5.98 6.32 17.71
CA MET A 190 -5.49 5.69 16.47
C MET A 190 -4.33 4.73 16.75
N ASP A 191 -3.35 5.12 17.58
CA ASP A 191 -2.23 4.25 17.96
C ASP A 191 -2.72 3.00 18.71
N SER A 192 -3.71 3.12 19.58
CA SER A 192 -4.32 1.98 20.29
C SER A 192 -4.90 0.94 19.32
N ARG A 193 -5.31 1.37 18.13
CA ARG A 193 -5.85 0.52 17.05
C ARG A 193 -4.77 0.05 16.05
N GLY A 194 -3.51 0.43 16.24
CA GLY A 194 -2.40 0.10 15.35
C GLY A 194 -2.33 0.97 14.08
N TYR A 195 -2.96 2.13 14.09
CA TYR A 195 -2.86 3.10 13.02
C TYR A 195 -1.94 4.24 13.42
N ASP A 196 -0.97 4.54 12.58
CA ASP A 196 -0.24 5.79 12.70
C ASP A 196 -1.06 6.95 12.13
N VAL A 197 -0.88 8.12 12.70
CA VAL A 197 -1.50 9.35 12.23
C VAL A 197 -0.52 10.14 11.38
N GLY A 198 -0.94 10.51 10.18
CA GLY A 198 -0.23 11.44 9.29
C GLY A 198 -1.20 12.46 8.72
N LEU A 199 -0.77 13.69 8.64
CA LEU A 199 -1.56 14.77 8.06
C LEU A 199 -0.98 15.17 6.71
N LYS A 200 -1.70 14.90 5.62
CA LYS A 200 -1.47 15.54 4.32
C LYS A 200 -2.50 16.66 4.17
N THR A 201 -2.03 17.89 4.02
CA THR A 201 -2.91 19.06 3.90
C THR A 201 -3.71 19.05 2.60
N GLY A 202 -4.75 19.87 2.52
CA GLY A 202 -5.54 20.01 1.31
C GLY A 202 -4.73 20.58 0.14
N GLU A 203 -3.78 21.46 0.43
CA GLU A 203 -2.85 22.05 -0.54
C GLU A 203 -1.90 20.98 -1.09
N GLU A 204 -1.26 20.19 -0.25
CA GLU A 204 -0.37 19.09 -0.65
C GLU A 204 -1.10 18.07 -1.51
N TYR A 205 -2.36 17.75 -1.17
CA TYR A 205 -3.17 16.86 -1.99
C TYR A 205 -3.54 17.47 -3.34
N GLN A 206 -3.83 18.77 -3.37
CA GLN A 206 -4.09 19.50 -4.61
C GLN A 206 -2.88 19.47 -5.54
N GLU A 207 -1.69 19.72 -5.01
CA GLU A 207 -0.42 19.65 -5.76
C GLU A 207 -0.17 18.26 -6.32
N LEU A 208 -0.47 17.20 -5.54
CA LEU A 208 -0.39 15.82 -6.00
C LEU A 208 -1.28 15.59 -7.23
N VAL A 209 -2.57 15.95 -7.14
CA VAL A 209 -3.53 15.77 -8.23
C VAL A 209 -3.14 16.58 -9.48
N GLU A 210 -2.64 17.81 -9.29
CA GLU A 210 -2.13 18.63 -10.39
C GLU A 210 -0.87 18.03 -11.02
N GLY A 211 0.00 17.43 -10.22
CA GLY A 211 1.18 16.71 -10.69
C GLY A 211 0.82 15.57 -11.63
N LEU A 212 -0.20 14.78 -11.28
CA LEU A 212 -0.68 13.68 -12.10
C LEU A 212 -1.18 14.13 -13.49
N SER A 213 -1.81 15.30 -13.57
CA SER A 213 -2.28 15.86 -14.84
C SER A 213 -1.15 16.27 -15.78
N LYS A 214 0.08 16.37 -15.28
CA LYS A 214 1.30 16.78 -16.01
C LYS A 214 2.21 15.60 -16.33
N LEU A 215 1.82 14.37 -15.99
CA LEU A 215 2.63 13.18 -16.30
C LEU A 215 2.85 13.03 -17.81
N PRO A 216 4.04 12.56 -18.24
CA PRO A 216 4.30 12.26 -19.63
C PRO A 216 3.30 11.27 -20.20
N PRO A 217 2.92 11.41 -21.50
CA PRO A 217 1.95 10.50 -22.13
C PRO A 217 2.32 9.02 -21.98
N GLU A 218 3.60 8.68 -22.14
CA GLU A 218 4.11 7.32 -21.99
C GLU A 218 3.91 6.76 -20.56
N THR A 219 4.06 7.58 -19.54
CA THR A 219 3.78 7.21 -18.14
C THR A 219 2.29 6.97 -17.93
N LEU A 220 1.43 7.84 -18.48
CA LEU A 220 -0.02 7.69 -18.44
C LEU A 220 -0.48 6.42 -19.15
N ASP A 221 0.14 6.03 -20.26
CA ASP A 221 -0.19 4.82 -21.00
C ASP A 221 0.13 3.56 -20.20
N VAL A 222 1.27 3.55 -19.48
CA VAL A 222 1.58 2.47 -18.54
C VAL A 222 0.51 2.39 -17.45
N ILE A 223 0.16 3.53 -16.83
CA ILE A 223 -0.87 3.58 -15.78
C ILE A 223 -2.20 3.05 -16.30
N ARG A 224 -2.67 3.52 -17.47
CA ARG A 224 -3.93 3.05 -18.08
C ARG A 224 -3.93 1.54 -18.32
N GLY A 225 -2.81 0.97 -18.75
CA GLY A 225 -2.67 -0.47 -18.95
C GLY A 225 -2.79 -1.32 -17.68
N LEU A 226 -2.72 -0.71 -16.50
CA LEU A 226 -2.94 -1.39 -15.22
C LEU A 226 -4.43 -1.51 -14.86
N PHE A 227 -5.30 -0.74 -15.50
CA PHE A 227 -6.75 -0.81 -15.30
C PHE A 227 -7.40 -1.71 -16.35
N PRO A 228 -8.54 -2.35 -16.06
CA PRO A 228 -9.28 -3.12 -17.05
C PRO A 228 -9.76 -2.20 -18.18
N GLU A 229 -9.81 -2.73 -19.40
CA GLU A 229 -10.45 -2.03 -20.52
C GLU A 229 -11.94 -1.80 -20.18
N SER A 230 -12.42 -0.57 -20.40
CA SER A 230 -13.82 -0.15 -20.15
C SER A 230 -14.76 -0.62 -21.24
#